data_a78d5df7c77c02201038106df4796318
#
_entry.id   a78d5df7c77c02201038106df4796318
#
_cell.length_a   1.000
_cell.length_b   1.000
_cell.length_c   1.000
_cell.angle_alpha   90.00
_cell.angle_beta   90.00
_cell.angle_gamma   90.00
#
_symmetry.space_group_name_H-M   'P 1'
#
loop_
_entity.id
_entity.type
_entity.pdbx_description
1 polymer ?
#
loop_
_entity_poly.entity_id
_entity_poly.type
_entity_poly.pdbx_seq_one_letter_code
_entity_poly.pdbx_strand_id
1 'polypeptide(L)'
;NEFSLGPGGKGSNQAVAAALAGGNVHFISRLGKDDFANMALSLWEKSGITPHVTQYSDSYTGAAYIFIEDETGNNAIIVSPGAAANINDDDITANKGLIQGSRVFMTQLEQSLDAAGTALSFAKEGGAITILNPAPAQPLGENILKLCDFVTPNEIEAEQITGIPVKSIN
;
A
#
# COMPACT_ATOMS: atom_id res chain seq x y z
N ASN A 1 -24.73 -16.18 8.97
CA ASN A 1 -23.32 -15.98 8.56
C ASN A 1 -23.31 -15.65 7.07
N GLU A 2 -22.71 -14.54 6.71
CA GLU A 2 -22.58 -14.08 5.33
C GLU A 2 -21.09 -14.18 4.92
N PHE A 3 -20.84 -14.60 3.67
CA PHE A 3 -19.51 -14.56 3.08
C PHE A 3 -19.51 -13.58 1.92
N SER A 4 -18.56 -12.66 1.93
CA SER A 4 -18.37 -11.70 0.84
C SER A 4 -16.92 -11.77 0.35
N LEU A 5 -16.73 -11.72 -0.97
CA LEU A 5 -15.44 -11.66 -1.61
C LEU A 5 -15.31 -10.34 -2.38
N GLY A 6 -14.20 -9.65 -2.20
CA GLY A 6 -13.95 -8.39 -2.89
C GLY A 6 -12.47 -8.06 -2.97
N PRO A 7 -12.09 -7.18 -3.91
CA PRO A 7 -10.72 -6.69 -3.99
C PRO A 7 -10.39 -5.81 -2.78
N GLY A 8 -9.13 -5.89 -2.33
CA GLY A 8 -8.63 -5.16 -1.17
C GLY A 8 -7.14 -4.85 -1.29
N GLY A 9 -6.48 -4.69 -0.16
CA GLY A 9 -5.09 -4.25 -0.02
C GLY A 9 -4.99 -2.73 0.21
N LYS A 10 -4.14 -2.33 1.16
CA LYS A 10 -4.03 -0.90 1.56
C LYS A 10 -3.73 0.00 0.37
N GLY A 11 -2.71 -0.36 -0.43
CA GLY A 11 -2.32 0.40 -1.60
C GLY A 11 -3.41 0.47 -2.67
N SER A 12 -4.08 -0.66 -2.94
CA SER A 12 -5.20 -0.71 -3.90
C SER A 12 -6.36 0.17 -3.44
N ASN A 13 -6.74 0.10 -2.16
CA ASN A 13 -7.82 0.92 -1.61
C ASN A 13 -7.52 2.42 -1.70
N GLN A 14 -6.27 2.83 -1.41
CA GLN A 14 -5.84 4.22 -1.54
C GLN A 14 -5.81 4.68 -3.01
N ALA A 15 -5.35 3.82 -3.92
CA ALA A 15 -5.35 4.11 -5.35
C ALA A 15 -6.76 4.31 -5.90
N VAL A 16 -7.70 3.43 -5.52
CA VAL A 16 -9.12 3.55 -5.89
C VAL A 16 -9.73 4.84 -5.32
N ALA A 17 -9.49 5.13 -4.05
CA ALA A 17 -10.00 6.35 -3.42
C ALA A 17 -9.48 7.62 -4.12
N ALA A 18 -8.19 7.66 -4.44
CA ALA A 18 -7.58 8.77 -5.17
C ALA A 18 -8.15 8.93 -6.59
N ALA A 19 -8.36 7.84 -7.31
CA ALA A 19 -8.95 7.86 -8.64
C ALA A 19 -10.40 8.35 -8.62
N LEU A 20 -11.21 7.85 -7.67
CA LEU A 20 -12.59 8.30 -7.48
C LEU A 20 -12.70 9.78 -7.06
N ALA A 21 -11.66 10.30 -6.41
CA ALA A 21 -11.53 11.73 -6.12
C ALA A 21 -11.07 12.58 -7.33
N GLY A 22 -10.92 11.97 -8.50
CA GLY A 22 -10.53 12.66 -9.75
C GLY A 22 -9.02 12.71 -10.01
N GLY A 23 -8.23 11.94 -9.25
CA GLY A 23 -6.79 11.83 -9.46
C GLY A 23 -6.43 11.03 -10.71
N ASN A 24 -5.36 11.43 -11.42
CA ASN A 24 -4.71 10.57 -12.42
C ASN A 24 -3.76 9.62 -11.69
N VAL A 25 -4.17 8.37 -11.52
CA VAL A 25 -3.51 7.40 -10.64
C VAL A 25 -2.76 6.34 -11.43
N HIS A 26 -1.49 6.18 -11.09
CA HIS A 26 -0.63 5.08 -11.51
C HIS A 26 -0.35 4.19 -10.30
N PHE A 27 -0.49 2.88 -10.46
CA PHE A 27 -0.35 1.94 -9.35
C PHE A 27 0.69 0.86 -9.66
N ILE A 28 1.78 0.86 -8.89
CA ILE A 28 2.88 -0.11 -9.00
C ILE A 28 2.62 -1.26 -8.03
N SER A 29 2.61 -2.50 -8.51
CA SER A 29 2.38 -3.69 -7.69
C SER A 29 2.89 -4.96 -8.35
N ARG A 30 2.85 -6.08 -7.62
CA ARG A 30 3.01 -7.43 -8.14
C ARG A 30 1.76 -8.25 -7.87
N LEU A 31 1.38 -9.09 -8.82
CA LEU A 31 0.26 -10.02 -8.70
C LEU A 31 0.70 -11.44 -9.09
N GLY A 32 -0.07 -12.43 -8.68
CA GLY A 32 -0.02 -13.76 -9.27
C GLY A 32 -0.68 -13.79 -10.65
N LYS A 33 -0.70 -14.98 -11.28
CA LYS A 33 -1.51 -15.26 -12.48
C LYS A 33 -2.72 -16.09 -12.07
N ASP A 34 -3.69 -15.45 -11.41
CA ASP A 34 -4.84 -16.11 -10.79
C ASP A 34 -6.11 -15.24 -10.87
N ASP A 35 -7.22 -15.79 -10.39
CA ASP A 35 -8.52 -15.11 -10.42
C ASP A 35 -8.55 -13.86 -9.52
N PHE A 36 -7.77 -13.82 -8.45
CA PHE A 36 -7.65 -12.64 -7.60
C PHE A 36 -6.93 -11.51 -8.32
N ALA A 37 -5.90 -11.82 -9.14
CA ALA A 37 -5.27 -10.84 -10.01
C ALA A 37 -6.27 -10.27 -11.02
N ASN A 38 -7.09 -11.12 -11.65
CA ASN A 38 -8.11 -10.69 -12.59
C ASN A 38 -9.14 -9.76 -11.92
N MET A 39 -9.54 -10.07 -10.69
CA MET A 39 -10.45 -9.24 -9.90
C MET A 39 -9.82 -7.86 -9.60
N ALA A 40 -8.57 -7.81 -9.17
CA ALA A 40 -7.85 -6.58 -8.88
C ALA A 40 -7.70 -5.70 -10.13
N LEU A 41 -7.23 -6.27 -11.23
CA LEU A 41 -7.06 -5.57 -12.51
C LEU A 41 -8.38 -5.01 -13.04
N SER A 42 -9.48 -5.78 -12.94
CA SER A 42 -10.83 -5.32 -13.33
C SER A 42 -11.31 -4.14 -12.49
N LEU A 43 -11.03 -4.13 -11.18
CA LEU A 43 -11.35 -2.99 -10.33
C LEU A 43 -10.56 -1.75 -10.73
N TRP A 44 -9.25 -1.90 -10.93
CA TRP A 44 -8.38 -0.76 -11.28
C TRP A 44 -8.75 -0.16 -12.63
N GLU A 45 -9.04 -0.99 -13.64
CA GLU A 45 -9.53 -0.54 -14.95
C GLU A 45 -10.83 0.25 -14.83
N LYS A 46 -11.83 -0.30 -14.11
CA LYS A 46 -13.11 0.38 -13.86
C LYS A 46 -12.98 1.70 -13.11
N SER A 47 -11.96 1.81 -12.26
CA SER A 47 -11.67 3.02 -11.48
C SER A 47 -10.78 4.02 -12.24
N GLY A 48 -10.35 3.73 -13.46
CA GLY A 48 -9.49 4.60 -14.26
C GLY A 48 -8.03 4.65 -13.78
N ILE A 49 -7.58 3.62 -13.06
CA ILE A 49 -6.20 3.50 -12.59
C ILE A 49 -5.34 2.87 -13.68
N THR A 50 -4.16 3.42 -13.92
CA THR A 50 -3.16 2.82 -14.81
C THR A 50 -2.26 1.88 -14.01
N PRO A 51 -2.38 0.55 -14.17
CA PRO A 51 -1.57 -0.41 -13.44
C PRO A 51 -0.17 -0.57 -14.06
N HIS A 52 0.86 -0.52 -13.24
CA HIS A 52 2.24 -0.88 -13.54
C HIS A 52 2.58 -2.16 -12.76
N VAL A 53 2.10 -3.29 -13.26
CA VAL A 53 2.08 -4.55 -12.53
C VAL A 53 2.84 -5.63 -13.27
N THR A 54 3.70 -6.35 -12.54
CA THR A 54 4.28 -7.61 -13.00
C THR A 54 3.47 -8.77 -12.44
N GLN A 55 3.07 -9.70 -13.31
CA GLN A 55 2.38 -10.93 -12.91
C GLN A 55 3.32 -12.13 -12.93
N TYR A 56 3.31 -12.89 -11.84
CA TYR A 56 4.18 -14.05 -11.62
C TYR A 56 3.36 -15.35 -11.65
N SER A 57 3.83 -16.35 -12.39
CA SER A 57 3.20 -17.67 -12.47
C SER A 57 3.62 -18.61 -11.34
N ASP A 58 4.69 -18.30 -10.64
CA ASP A 58 5.26 -19.03 -9.53
C ASP A 58 4.87 -18.45 -8.17
N SER A 59 3.98 -17.46 -8.18
CA SER A 59 3.42 -16.83 -6.99
C SER A 59 1.91 -16.62 -7.14
N TYR A 60 1.26 -16.28 -6.04
CA TYR A 60 -0.18 -15.98 -6.00
C TYR A 60 -0.42 -14.52 -5.63
N THR A 61 -1.60 -14.01 -5.99
CA THR A 61 -2.06 -12.69 -5.55
C THR A 61 -2.37 -12.71 -4.07
N GLY A 62 -1.87 -11.72 -3.33
CA GLY A 62 -2.10 -11.62 -1.89
C GLY A 62 -3.60 -11.60 -1.55
N ALA A 63 -3.95 -12.25 -0.45
CA ALA A 63 -5.32 -12.33 0.03
C ALA A 63 -5.37 -12.16 1.54
N ALA A 64 -6.49 -11.65 2.04
CA ALA A 64 -6.77 -11.58 3.47
C ALA A 64 -8.09 -12.27 3.76
N TYR A 65 -8.12 -13.04 4.84
CA TYR A 65 -9.35 -13.59 5.38
C TYR A 65 -9.72 -12.80 6.63
N ILE A 66 -10.90 -12.16 6.60
CA ILE A 66 -11.36 -11.26 7.66
C ILE A 66 -12.57 -11.88 8.34
N PHE A 67 -12.43 -12.22 9.62
CA PHE A 67 -13.53 -12.56 10.49
C PHE A 67 -14.05 -11.31 11.18
N ILE A 68 -15.35 -11.11 11.12
CA ILE A 68 -16.01 -10.03 11.84
C ILE A 68 -17.01 -10.68 12.80
N GLU A 69 -16.92 -10.31 14.07
CA GLU A 69 -17.87 -10.73 15.10
C GLU A 69 -19.10 -9.83 15.05
N ASP A 70 -20.25 -10.41 14.75
CA ASP A 70 -21.50 -9.66 14.49
C ASP A 70 -21.94 -8.79 15.69
N GLU A 71 -21.69 -9.27 16.94
CA GLU A 71 -22.15 -8.59 18.14
C GLU A 71 -21.29 -7.39 18.54
N THR A 72 -19.99 -7.46 18.34
CA THR A 72 -19.03 -6.45 18.83
C THR A 72 -18.42 -5.62 17.72
N GLY A 73 -18.47 -6.11 16.46
CA GLY A 73 -17.74 -5.53 15.34
C GLY A 73 -16.23 -5.78 15.39
N ASN A 74 -15.74 -6.54 16.37
CA ASN A 74 -14.34 -6.93 16.43
C ASN A 74 -13.97 -7.78 15.21
N ASN A 75 -12.73 -7.63 14.73
CA ASN A 75 -12.24 -8.41 13.63
C ASN A 75 -10.95 -9.15 13.95
N ALA A 76 -10.74 -10.27 13.26
CA ALA A 76 -9.49 -10.98 13.20
C ALA A 76 -9.11 -11.18 11.73
N ILE A 77 -7.87 -10.83 11.37
CA ILE A 77 -7.42 -10.83 9.99
C ILE A 77 -6.23 -11.78 9.85
N ILE A 78 -6.36 -12.73 8.91
CA ILE A 78 -5.25 -13.58 8.48
C ILE A 78 -4.81 -13.07 7.10
N VAL A 79 -3.57 -12.62 7.00
CA VAL A 79 -3.01 -12.08 5.74
C VAL A 79 -2.06 -13.08 5.13
N SER A 80 -2.24 -13.34 3.84
CA SER A 80 -1.32 -14.07 2.97
C SER A 80 -0.83 -13.10 1.89
N PRO A 81 0.35 -12.50 2.04
CA PRO A 81 0.72 -11.31 1.26
C PRO A 81 1.03 -11.58 -0.22
N GLY A 82 1.38 -12.82 -0.58
CA GLY A 82 1.61 -13.22 -1.96
C GLY A 82 2.71 -12.45 -2.68
N ALA A 83 2.53 -12.27 -4.00
CA ALA A 83 3.52 -11.64 -4.87
C ALA A 83 3.86 -10.19 -4.46
N ALA A 84 2.91 -9.46 -3.90
CA ALA A 84 3.11 -8.05 -3.53
C ALA A 84 4.16 -7.87 -2.43
N ALA A 85 4.30 -8.84 -1.51
CA ALA A 85 5.35 -8.80 -0.47
C ALA A 85 6.78 -8.88 -1.03
N ASN A 86 6.93 -9.35 -2.27
CA ASN A 86 8.23 -9.50 -2.93
C ASN A 86 8.60 -8.30 -3.81
N ILE A 87 7.84 -7.20 -3.77
CA ILE A 87 8.22 -5.95 -4.42
C ILE A 87 9.60 -5.53 -3.90
N ASN A 88 10.52 -5.27 -4.82
CA ASN A 88 11.92 -4.99 -4.51
C ASN A 88 12.44 -3.77 -5.30
N ASP A 89 13.71 -3.45 -5.12
CA ASP A 89 14.37 -2.31 -5.76
C ASP A 89 14.37 -2.37 -7.28
N ASP A 90 14.35 -3.56 -7.88
CA ASP A 90 14.29 -3.70 -9.35
C ASP A 90 12.95 -3.21 -9.89
N ASP A 91 11.83 -3.53 -9.23
CA ASP A 91 10.49 -3.02 -9.59
C ASP A 91 10.43 -1.50 -9.49
N ILE A 92 11.00 -0.97 -8.41
CA ILE A 92 11.02 0.46 -8.15
C ILE A 92 11.89 1.18 -9.17
N THR A 93 13.07 0.65 -9.46
CA THR A 93 14.01 1.20 -10.45
C THR A 93 13.42 1.18 -11.86
N ALA A 94 12.72 0.10 -12.23
CA ALA A 94 12.03 0.02 -13.52
C ALA A 94 10.95 1.10 -13.69
N ASN A 95 10.41 1.61 -12.60
CA ASN A 95 9.39 2.66 -12.57
C ASN A 95 9.93 4.03 -12.13
N LYS A 96 11.27 4.21 -12.04
CA LYS A 96 11.89 5.44 -11.54
C LYS A 96 11.36 6.72 -12.23
N GLY A 97 11.30 6.72 -13.55
CA GLY A 97 10.84 7.90 -14.31
C GLY A 97 9.38 8.26 -14.01
N LEU A 98 8.53 7.25 -13.81
CA LEU A 98 7.13 7.46 -13.40
C LEU A 98 7.05 8.06 -11.99
N ILE A 99 7.81 7.51 -11.05
CA ILE A 99 7.84 7.98 -9.66
C ILE A 99 8.34 9.42 -9.59
N GLN A 100 9.46 9.73 -10.25
CA GLN A 100 10.02 11.07 -10.28
C GLN A 100 9.13 12.09 -11.01
N GLY A 101 8.34 11.66 -11.98
CA GLY A 101 7.39 12.52 -12.72
C GLY A 101 6.06 12.73 -12.00
N SER A 102 5.83 12.08 -10.85
CA SER A 102 4.58 12.23 -10.11
C SER A 102 4.54 13.55 -9.32
N ARG A 103 3.32 14.07 -9.10
CA ARG A 103 3.12 15.22 -8.19
C ARG A 103 2.98 14.79 -6.74
N VAL A 104 2.44 13.61 -6.52
CA VAL A 104 2.25 12.99 -5.21
C VAL A 104 2.67 11.54 -5.32
N PHE A 105 3.45 11.07 -4.40
CA PHE A 105 3.80 9.67 -4.23
C PHE A 105 3.31 9.18 -2.87
N MET A 106 2.56 8.07 -2.87
CA MET A 106 2.03 7.46 -1.65
C MET A 106 2.44 6.00 -1.57
N THR A 107 2.84 5.57 -0.39
CA THR A 107 3.19 4.17 -0.11
C THR A 107 2.75 3.75 1.28
N GLN A 108 2.76 2.44 1.52
CA GLN A 108 2.47 1.79 2.80
C GLN A 108 3.64 0.86 3.15
N LEU A 109 3.44 -0.05 4.10
CA LEU A 109 4.48 -0.97 4.57
C LEU A 109 4.10 -2.46 4.38
N GLU A 110 3.28 -2.76 3.37
CA GLU A 110 2.94 -4.15 2.99
C GLU A 110 4.01 -4.79 2.08
N GLN A 111 4.97 -4.02 1.59
CA GLN A 111 6.18 -4.45 0.86
C GLN A 111 7.43 -4.28 1.74
N SER A 112 8.61 -4.60 1.19
CA SER A 112 9.86 -4.39 1.90
C SER A 112 10.11 -2.92 2.23
N LEU A 113 10.70 -2.66 3.40
CA LEU A 113 11.05 -1.31 3.84
C LEU A 113 12.10 -0.67 2.91
N ASP A 114 13.01 -1.48 2.35
CA ASP A 114 14.02 -1.01 1.41
C ASP A 114 13.38 -0.50 0.12
N ALA A 115 12.46 -1.26 -0.47
CA ALA A 115 11.74 -0.83 -1.66
C ALA A 115 10.90 0.44 -1.39
N ALA A 116 10.26 0.54 -0.23
CA ALA A 116 9.54 1.76 0.16
C ALA A 116 10.48 2.96 0.28
N GLY A 117 11.65 2.78 0.90
CA GLY A 117 12.68 3.82 1.04
C GLY A 117 13.24 4.27 -0.31
N THR A 118 13.57 3.33 -1.19
CA THR A 118 14.05 3.64 -2.54
C THR A 118 12.99 4.43 -3.33
N ALA A 119 11.72 4.03 -3.26
CA ALA A 119 10.65 4.72 -3.96
C ALA A 119 10.40 6.13 -3.42
N LEU A 120 10.40 6.31 -2.09
CA LEU A 120 10.30 7.63 -1.44
C LEU A 120 11.47 8.54 -1.84
N SER A 121 12.69 7.99 -1.92
CA SER A 121 13.86 8.74 -2.37
C SER A 121 13.70 9.24 -3.81
N PHE A 122 13.29 8.37 -4.74
CA PHE A 122 13.05 8.77 -6.13
C PHE A 122 11.95 9.83 -6.25
N ALA A 123 10.86 9.70 -5.47
CA ALA A 123 9.79 10.68 -5.43
C ALA A 123 10.29 12.05 -4.94
N LYS A 124 11.09 12.07 -3.89
CA LYS A 124 11.73 13.28 -3.34
C LYS A 124 12.67 13.93 -4.34
N GLU A 125 13.52 13.13 -5.02
CA GLU A 125 14.40 13.60 -6.09
C GLU A 125 13.61 14.26 -7.23
N GLY A 126 12.42 13.75 -7.56
CA GLY A 126 11.51 14.31 -8.55
C GLY A 126 10.71 15.53 -8.09
N GLY A 127 10.76 15.88 -6.80
CA GLY A 127 10.01 16.99 -6.22
C GLY A 127 8.55 16.67 -5.91
N ALA A 128 8.18 15.39 -5.84
CA ALA A 128 6.85 14.94 -5.45
C ALA A 128 6.59 15.20 -3.96
N ILE A 129 5.34 15.47 -3.60
CA ILE A 129 4.87 15.36 -2.21
C ILE A 129 4.83 13.89 -1.83
N THR A 130 5.51 13.52 -0.76
CA THR A 130 5.63 12.13 -0.31
C THR A 130 4.75 11.85 0.89
N ILE A 131 3.94 10.79 0.81
CA ILE A 131 3.00 10.39 1.85
C ILE A 131 3.26 8.93 2.22
N LEU A 132 3.49 8.66 3.50
CA LEU A 132 3.62 7.31 4.04
C LEU A 132 2.43 7.01 4.95
N ASN A 133 1.68 5.95 4.62
CA ASN A 133 0.81 5.30 5.58
C ASN A 133 1.61 4.16 6.24
N PRO A 134 1.99 4.28 7.52
CA PRO A 134 2.93 3.35 8.16
C PRO A 134 2.26 2.05 8.63
N ALA A 135 1.43 1.48 7.78
CA ALA A 135 0.64 0.28 8.01
C ALA A 135 1.14 -0.91 7.16
N PRO A 136 1.32 -2.11 7.73
CA PRO A 136 1.16 -2.46 9.16
C PRO A 136 2.23 -1.79 10.05
N ALA A 137 1.88 -1.60 11.34
CA ALA A 137 2.76 -0.98 12.31
C ALA A 137 4.09 -1.72 12.43
N GLN A 138 5.20 -1.00 12.25
CA GLN A 138 6.55 -1.51 12.43
C GLN A 138 7.50 -0.36 12.81
N PRO A 139 8.66 -0.64 13.43
CA PRO A 139 9.66 0.36 13.73
C PRO A 139 10.14 1.05 12.45
N LEU A 140 10.20 2.38 12.46
CA LEU A 140 10.71 3.19 11.36
C LEU A 140 11.93 3.98 11.81
N GLY A 141 12.99 3.88 11.02
CA GLY A 141 14.18 4.71 11.22
C GLY A 141 13.96 6.16 10.73
N GLU A 142 14.71 7.09 11.28
CA GLU A 142 14.69 8.50 10.84
C GLU A 142 15.00 8.67 9.35
N ASN A 143 15.78 7.77 8.76
CA ASN A 143 16.12 7.79 7.34
C ASN A 143 14.87 7.68 6.44
N ILE A 144 13.87 6.89 6.84
CA ILE A 144 12.59 6.79 6.11
C ILE A 144 11.71 8.00 6.40
N LEU A 145 11.58 8.38 7.68
CA LEU A 145 10.73 9.51 8.08
C LEU A 145 11.16 10.83 7.44
N LYS A 146 12.45 11.07 7.26
CA LYS A 146 13.00 12.25 6.57
C LYS A 146 12.64 12.34 5.09
N LEU A 147 12.25 11.22 4.47
CA LEU A 147 11.78 11.18 3.08
C LEU A 147 10.29 11.51 2.95
N CYS A 148 9.54 11.62 4.05
CA CYS A 148 8.10 11.82 4.05
C CYS A 148 7.74 13.29 4.33
N ASP A 149 6.89 13.88 3.50
CA ASP A 149 6.26 15.16 3.80
C ASP A 149 5.07 14.97 4.74
N PHE A 150 4.37 13.83 4.60
CA PHE A 150 3.26 13.45 5.46
C PHE A 150 3.37 12.00 5.87
N VAL A 151 2.99 11.73 7.13
CA VAL A 151 2.82 10.37 7.67
C VAL A 151 1.42 10.29 8.25
N THR A 152 0.66 9.24 7.91
CA THR A 152 -0.75 9.09 8.29
C THR A 152 -0.96 7.85 9.18
N PRO A 153 -0.45 7.84 10.41
CA PRO A 153 -0.58 6.73 11.34
C PRO A 153 -1.95 6.72 12.02
N ASN A 154 -2.42 5.52 12.38
CA ASN A 154 -3.40 5.34 13.46
C ASN A 154 -2.71 5.43 14.84
N GLU A 155 -3.46 5.25 15.93
CA GLU A 155 -2.94 5.36 17.31
C GLU A 155 -1.83 4.35 17.58
N ILE A 156 -1.99 3.10 17.12
CA ILE A 156 -1.02 2.01 17.32
C ILE A 156 0.26 2.30 16.52
N GLU A 157 0.11 2.70 15.28
CA GLU A 157 1.23 3.05 14.40
C GLU A 157 1.99 4.28 14.93
N ALA A 158 1.28 5.29 15.43
CA ALA A 158 1.88 6.47 16.02
C ALA A 158 2.67 6.13 17.31
N GLU A 159 2.11 5.29 18.18
CA GLU A 159 2.81 4.78 19.36
C GLU A 159 4.06 3.99 18.98
N GLN A 160 3.98 3.13 17.96
CA GLN A 160 5.11 2.33 17.50
C GLN A 160 6.26 3.21 16.95
N ILE A 161 5.94 4.29 16.23
CA ILE A 161 6.92 5.19 15.64
C ILE A 161 7.57 6.09 16.71
N THR A 162 6.75 6.60 17.66
CA THR A 162 7.20 7.63 18.59
C THR A 162 7.63 7.07 19.94
N GLY A 163 7.19 5.86 20.30
CA GLY A 163 7.31 5.31 21.66
C GLY A 163 6.40 5.99 22.67
N ILE A 164 5.48 6.87 22.25
CA ILE A 164 4.58 7.63 23.11
C ILE A 164 3.16 7.08 22.97
N PRO A 165 2.54 6.57 24.06
CA PRO A 165 1.17 6.09 24.05
C PRO A 165 0.17 7.17 23.65
N VAL A 166 -0.66 6.90 22.63
CA VAL A 166 -1.75 7.79 22.21
C VAL A 166 -3.00 7.44 23.00
N LYS A 167 -3.28 8.17 24.09
CA LYS A 167 -4.41 7.88 25.00
C LYS A 167 -5.64 8.76 24.76
N SER A 168 -5.45 9.96 24.23
CA SER A 168 -6.52 10.90 23.87
C SER A 168 -5.97 12.03 23.00
N ILE A 169 -6.84 12.67 22.23
CA ILE A 169 -6.56 13.95 21.58
C ILE A 169 -6.96 15.03 22.60
N ASN A 170 -5.99 15.63 23.29
CA ASN A 170 -6.19 16.80 24.14
C ASN A 170 -5.52 18.01 23.49
#